data_7ef0a40b3597118ca229c431b8db000c
#
_entry.id   7ef0a40b3597118ca229c431b8db000c
#
_cell.length_a   1.000
_cell.length_b   1.000
_cell.length_c   1.000
_cell.angle_alpha   90.00
_cell.angle_beta   90.00
_cell.angle_gamma   90.00
#
_symmetry.space_group_name_H-M   'P 1'
#
loop_
_entity.id
_entity.type
_entity.pdbx_description
1 polymer ?
#
loop_
_entity_poly.entity_id
_entity_poly.type
_entity_poly.pdbx_seq_one_letter_code
_entity_poly.pdbx_strand_id
1 'polypeptide(L)'
;MGYWIGEFVKVLIGYIFLMYLWPAVIFRKKLSGKSLTYQFAFCSTVSVLLINTIILGLGLFHILKGAIVFCIFYGIFLFSVLKEKKLWNSFFWHVRALFSGTQGWKTLMICLMKNIMGGVCGFLKQVNKKVKGRRLEYGILSVLLVFAVIYFSYGAFQCHSYGWGDMYVHHAWIYGLKEGKIFSAGVYPEAMHCFVYT
;
A
#
# COMPACT_ATOMS: atom_id res chain seq x y z
N MET A 1 13.08 -21.22 4.86
CA MET A 1 13.29 -20.01 4.02
C MET A 1 12.03 -19.60 3.23
N GLY A 2 11.25 -20.48 2.61
CA GLY A 2 10.09 -20.09 1.80
C GLY A 2 8.94 -19.37 2.52
N TYR A 3 8.72 -19.63 3.79
CA TYR A 3 7.65 -19.01 4.58
C TYR A 3 7.80 -17.48 4.68
N TRP A 4 9.02 -16.99 4.93
CA TRP A 4 9.31 -15.57 5.06
C TRP A 4 9.06 -14.76 3.79
N ILE A 5 9.38 -15.35 2.63
CA ILE A 5 9.14 -14.70 1.34
C ILE A 5 7.63 -14.52 1.12
N GLY A 6 6.84 -15.54 1.46
CA GLY A 6 5.38 -15.47 1.34
C GLY A 6 4.77 -14.38 2.22
N GLU A 7 5.19 -14.28 3.48
CA GLU A 7 4.72 -13.23 4.40
C GLU A 7 5.18 -11.83 3.97
N PHE A 8 6.43 -11.70 3.54
CA PHE A 8 6.93 -10.43 2.99
C PHE A 8 6.13 -9.96 1.78
N VAL A 9 5.81 -10.87 0.85
CA VAL A 9 5.01 -10.53 -0.33
C VAL A 9 3.60 -10.10 0.06
N LYS A 10 2.96 -10.75 1.02
CA LYS A 10 1.63 -10.35 1.53
C LYS A 10 1.66 -8.93 2.11
N VAL A 11 2.64 -8.67 3.00
CA VAL A 11 2.81 -7.34 3.62
C VAL A 11 3.08 -6.28 2.55
N LEU A 12 3.95 -6.57 1.59
CA LEU A 12 4.26 -5.64 0.50
C LEU A 12 3.04 -5.32 -0.35
N ILE A 13 2.23 -6.34 -0.70
CA ILE A 13 0.99 -6.14 -1.46
C ILE A 13 0.00 -5.30 -0.66
N GLY A 14 -0.20 -5.61 0.62
CA GLY A 14 -1.06 -4.82 1.52
C GLY A 14 -0.60 -3.37 1.62
N TYR A 15 0.70 -3.17 1.81
CA TYR A 15 1.31 -1.83 1.86
C TYR A 15 1.07 -1.03 0.58
N ILE A 16 1.36 -1.62 -0.59
CA ILE A 16 1.15 -0.96 -1.88
C ILE A 16 -0.34 -0.65 -2.09
N PHE A 17 -1.22 -1.57 -1.73
CA PHE A 17 -2.66 -1.38 -1.81
C PHE A 17 -3.12 -0.19 -0.97
N LEU A 18 -2.82 -0.18 0.33
CA LEU A 18 -3.28 0.83 1.27
C LEU A 18 -2.64 2.19 1.04
N MET A 19 -1.33 2.24 0.76
CA MET A 19 -0.61 3.50 0.63
C MET A 19 -0.80 4.18 -0.72
N TYR A 20 -1.00 3.41 -1.78
CA TYR A 20 -0.98 3.97 -3.13
C TYR A 20 -2.21 3.64 -3.95
N LEU A 21 -2.61 2.38 -4.06
CA LEU A 21 -3.69 1.98 -4.95
C LEU A 21 -5.04 2.49 -4.44
N TRP A 22 -5.32 2.30 -3.17
CA TRP A 22 -6.56 2.71 -2.53
C TRP A 22 -6.82 4.23 -2.64
N PRO A 23 -5.89 5.13 -2.21
CA PRO A 23 -6.11 6.56 -2.38
C PRO A 23 -6.06 7.02 -3.83
N ALA A 24 -5.25 6.38 -4.69
CA ALA A 24 -5.19 6.72 -6.10
C ALA A 24 -6.54 6.49 -6.81
N VAL A 25 -7.27 5.43 -6.44
CA VAL A 25 -8.60 5.15 -6.98
C VAL A 25 -9.62 6.14 -6.44
N ILE A 26 -9.62 6.39 -5.13
CA ILE A 26 -10.58 7.31 -4.48
C ILE A 26 -10.41 8.75 -5.01
N PHE A 27 -9.18 9.22 -5.08
CA PHE A 27 -8.85 10.60 -5.47
C PHE A 27 -8.41 10.76 -6.93
N ARG A 28 -8.72 9.76 -7.77
CA ARG A 28 -8.30 9.71 -9.17
C ARG A 28 -8.52 11.02 -9.95
N LYS A 29 -9.67 11.67 -9.75
CA LYS A 29 -9.98 12.94 -10.43
C LYS A 29 -9.03 14.07 -10.03
N LYS A 30 -8.63 14.12 -8.75
CA LYS A 30 -7.66 15.12 -8.25
C LYS A 30 -6.24 14.82 -8.71
N LEU A 31 -5.90 13.54 -8.90
CA LEU A 31 -4.57 13.09 -9.27
C LEU A 31 -4.33 13.11 -10.79
N SER A 32 -5.41 13.15 -11.57
CA SER A 32 -5.32 13.21 -13.03
C SER A 32 -4.53 14.45 -13.50
N GLY A 33 -3.54 14.23 -14.36
CA GLY A 33 -2.66 15.27 -14.89
C GLY A 33 -1.59 15.81 -13.93
N LYS A 34 -1.54 15.35 -12.69
CA LYS A 34 -0.49 15.76 -11.74
C LYS A 34 0.79 14.94 -11.94
N SER A 35 1.93 15.54 -11.54
CA SER A 35 3.22 14.84 -11.61
C SER A 35 3.25 13.60 -10.72
N LEU A 36 4.03 12.60 -11.08
CA LEU A 36 4.18 11.38 -10.27
C LEU A 36 4.61 11.67 -8.83
N THR A 37 5.56 12.58 -8.65
CA THR A 37 6.02 13.00 -7.32
C THR A 37 4.88 13.54 -6.47
N TYR A 38 4.01 14.37 -7.07
CA TYR A 38 2.82 14.88 -6.38
C TYR A 38 1.86 13.74 -6.03
N GLN A 39 1.61 12.81 -6.97
CA GLN A 39 0.72 11.67 -6.73
C GLN A 39 1.24 10.80 -5.58
N PHE A 40 2.54 10.50 -5.55
CA PHE A 40 3.16 9.74 -4.46
C PHE A 40 3.02 10.45 -3.11
N ALA A 41 3.42 11.72 -3.04
CA ALA A 41 3.32 12.49 -1.80
C ALA A 41 1.87 12.60 -1.31
N PHE A 42 0.95 12.91 -2.21
CA PHE A 42 -0.48 12.99 -1.89
C PHE A 42 -1.03 11.67 -1.37
N CYS A 43 -0.78 10.56 -2.09
CA CYS A 43 -1.27 9.24 -1.70
C CYS A 43 -0.71 8.84 -0.32
N SER A 44 0.59 8.99 -0.08
CA SER A 44 1.21 8.65 1.20
C SER A 44 0.60 9.45 2.35
N THR A 45 0.50 10.77 2.21
CA THR A 45 -0.04 11.63 3.27
C THR A 45 -1.51 11.33 3.56
N VAL A 46 -2.33 11.24 2.50
CA VAL A 46 -3.77 11.02 2.64
C VAL A 46 -4.05 9.62 3.18
N SER A 47 -3.29 8.60 2.78
CA SER A 47 -3.45 7.25 3.32
C SER A 47 -3.21 7.21 4.82
N VAL A 48 -2.08 7.74 5.28
CA VAL A 48 -1.79 7.76 6.72
C VAL A 48 -2.88 8.49 7.49
N LEU A 49 -3.33 9.65 7.01
CA LEU A 49 -4.41 10.41 7.66
C LEU A 49 -5.72 9.62 7.72
N LEU A 50 -6.14 9.04 6.59
CA LEU A 50 -7.42 8.31 6.54
C LEU A 50 -7.38 7.03 7.37
N ILE A 51 -6.31 6.25 7.29
CA ILE A 51 -6.15 5.03 8.08
C ILE A 51 -6.21 5.37 9.56
N ASN A 52 -5.41 6.35 9.99
CA ASN A 52 -5.40 6.78 11.38
C ASN A 52 -6.79 7.25 11.84
N THR A 53 -7.46 8.09 11.05
CA THR A 53 -8.81 8.59 11.37
C THR A 53 -9.84 7.47 11.47
N ILE A 54 -9.80 6.49 10.56
CA ILE A 54 -10.74 5.35 10.57
C ILE A 54 -10.49 4.48 11.81
N ILE A 55 -9.24 4.10 12.07
CA ILE A 55 -8.90 3.22 13.19
C ILE A 55 -9.21 3.90 14.53
N LEU A 56 -8.78 5.14 14.73
CA LEU A 56 -9.08 5.88 15.96
C LEU A 56 -10.58 6.11 16.11
N GLY A 57 -11.28 6.47 15.03
CA GLY A 57 -12.73 6.64 15.07
C GLY A 57 -13.45 5.36 15.50
N LEU A 58 -13.13 4.22 14.88
CA LEU A 58 -13.70 2.92 15.26
C LEU A 58 -13.36 2.53 16.70
N GLY A 59 -12.15 2.85 17.14
CA GLY A 59 -11.72 2.61 18.52
C GLY A 59 -12.48 3.45 19.55
N LEU A 60 -12.69 4.74 19.26
CA LEU A 60 -13.49 5.63 20.14
C LEU A 60 -14.93 5.14 20.30
N PHE A 61 -15.52 4.57 19.26
CA PHE A 61 -16.86 3.98 19.34
C PHE A 61 -16.87 2.54 19.88
N HIS A 62 -15.72 1.98 20.30
CA HIS A 62 -15.57 0.61 20.77
C HIS A 62 -16.01 -0.47 19.76
N ILE A 63 -15.96 -0.16 18.46
CA ILE A 63 -16.32 -1.08 17.36
C ILE A 63 -15.11 -1.50 16.50
N LEU A 64 -13.90 -1.27 17.02
CA LEU A 64 -12.66 -1.65 16.32
C LEU A 64 -12.53 -3.17 16.28
N LYS A 65 -12.90 -3.75 15.13
CA LYS A 65 -12.76 -5.19 14.81
C LYS A 65 -12.18 -5.32 13.41
N GLY A 66 -11.26 -6.26 13.21
CA GLY A 66 -10.58 -6.46 11.91
C GLY A 66 -11.55 -6.65 10.75
N ALA A 67 -12.66 -7.39 10.95
CA ALA A 67 -13.69 -7.55 9.93
C ALA A 67 -14.36 -6.21 9.53
N ILE A 68 -14.60 -5.32 10.48
CA ILE A 68 -15.20 -4.00 10.22
C ILE A 68 -14.21 -3.12 9.46
N VAL A 69 -12.95 -3.11 9.87
CA VAL A 69 -11.87 -2.39 9.20
C VAL A 69 -11.75 -2.85 7.75
N PHE A 70 -11.68 -4.16 7.54
CA PHE A 70 -11.65 -4.76 6.21
C PHE A 70 -12.87 -4.33 5.36
N CYS A 71 -14.08 -4.44 5.89
CA CYS A 71 -15.30 -4.03 5.19
C CYS A 71 -15.29 -2.55 4.81
N ILE A 72 -14.78 -1.68 5.67
CA ILE A 72 -14.71 -0.23 5.39
C ILE A 72 -13.71 0.03 4.26
N PHE A 73 -12.47 -0.48 4.34
CA PHE A 73 -11.46 -0.21 3.32
C PHE A 73 -11.85 -0.77 1.95
N TYR A 74 -12.29 -2.03 1.92
CA TYR A 74 -12.72 -2.66 0.67
C TYR A 74 -14.05 -2.11 0.17
N GLY A 75 -14.98 -1.76 1.06
CA GLY A 75 -16.25 -1.13 0.72
C GLY A 75 -16.07 0.24 0.06
N ILE A 76 -15.22 1.10 0.62
CA ILE A 76 -14.87 2.39 0.03
C ILE A 76 -14.17 2.20 -1.33
N PHE A 77 -13.26 1.25 -1.43
CA PHE A 77 -12.57 0.93 -2.67
C PHE A 77 -13.56 0.48 -3.76
N LEU A 78 -14.39 -0.51 -3.46
CA LEU A 78 -15.42 -1.02 -4.38
C LEU A 78 -16.39 0.07 -4.79
N PHE A 79 -16.92 0.84 -3.84
CA PHE A 79 -17.80 1.97 -4.15
C PHE A 79 -17.15 2.98 -5.10
N SER A 80 -15.87 3.28 -4.89
CA SER A 80 -15.12 4.20 -5.75
C SER A 80 -14.92 3.64 -7.17
N VAL A 81 -14.71 2.33 -7.29
CA VAL A 81 -14.63 1.63 -8.59
C VAL A 81 -15.99 1.59 -9.28
N LEU A 82 -17.06 1.27 -8.53
CA LEU A 82 -18.43 1.14 -9.07
C LEU A 82 -18.99 2.47 -9.58
N LYS A 83 -18.65 3.56 -8.92
CA LYS A 83 -19.09 4.91 -9.32
C LYS A 83 -18.58 5.33 -10.71
N GLU A 84 -17.51 4.71 -11.19
CA GLU A 84 -16.91 5.00 -12.50
C GLU A 84 -17.31 3.94 -13.53
N LYS A 85 -18.29 4.25 -14.40
CA LYS A 85 -18.76 3.33 -15.47
C LYS A 85 -17.62 2.70 -16.29
N LYS A 86 -16.54 3.44 -16.54
CA LYS A 86 -15.38 2.96 -17.30
C LYS A 86 -14.61 1.87 -16.55
N LEU A 87 -14.42 2.05 -15.24
CA LEU A 87 -13.75 1.05 -14.38
C LEU A 87 -14.65 -0.16 -14.19
N TRP A 88 -15.97 0.06 -14.01
CA TRP A 88 -16.96 -1.00 -13.90
C TRP A 88 -17.01 -1.90 -15.15
N ASN A 89 -17.10 -1.29 -16.32
CA ASN A 89 -17.09 -2.05 -17.57
C ASN A 89 -15.77 -2.80 -17.77
N SER A 90 -14.63 -2.21 -17.41
CA SER A 90 -13.34 -2.88 -17.44
C SER A 90 -13.31 -4.06 -16.47
N PHE A 91 -13.79 -3.88 -15.24
CA PHE A 91 -13.87 -4.94 -14.23
C PHE A 91 -14.74 -6.11 -14.71
N PHE A 92 -15.95 -5.81 -15.19
CA PHE A 92 -16.84 -6.85 -15.74
C PHE A 92 -16.24 -7.58 -16.93
N TRP A 93 -15.56 -6.88 -17.81
CA TRP A 93 -14.85 -7.51 -18.91
C TRP A 93 -13.79 -8.49 -18.40
N HIS A 94 -13.01 -8.11 -17.40
CA HIS A 94 -12.00 -8.98 -16.80
C HIS A 94 -12.63 -10.19 -16.10
N VAL A 95 -13.69 -9.97 -15.32
CA VAL A 95 -14.43 -11.06 -14.66
C VAL A 95 -15.02 -12.02 -15.70
N ARG A 96 -15.66 -11.50 -16.75
CA ARG A 96 -16.20 -12.33 -17.83
C ARG A 96 -15.11 -13.13 -18.54
N ALA A 97 -13.94 -12.53 -18.77
CA ALA A 97 -12.80 -13.22 -19.36
C ALA A 97 -12.29 -14.35 -18.45
N LEU A 98 -12.31 -14.19 -17.12
CA LEU A 98 -11.96 -15.25 -16.17
C LEU A 98 -12.87 -16.48 -16.28
N PHE A 99 -14.17 -16.27 -16.53
CA PHE A 99 -15.15 -17.36 -16.65
C PHE A 99 -15.29 -17.92 -18.07
N SER A 100 -14.64 -17.34 -19.08
CA SER A 100 -14.71 -17.80 -20.48
C SER A 100 -13.71 -18.92 -20.85
N GLY A 101 -13.10 -19.57 -19.84
CA GLY A 101 -12.20 -20.70 -20.04
C GLY A 101 -10.73 -20.31 -20.35
N THR A 102 -9.95 -21.28 -20.82
CA THR A 102 -8.49 -21.12 -21.03
C THR A 102 -8.11 -20.01 -22.03
N GLN A 103 -8.94 -19.76 -23.01
CA GLN A 103 -8.75 -18.68 -24.00
C GLN A 103 -8.90 -17.30 -23.35
N GLY A 104 -9.87 -17.15 -22.46
CA GLY A 104 -10.10 -15.91 -21.71
C GLY A 104 -8.94 -15.58 -20.77
N TRP A 105 -8.40 -16.58 -20.09
CA TRP A 105 -7.24 -16.42 -19.23
C TRP A 105 -6.00 -15.94 -19.98
N LYS A 106 -5.70 -16.54 -21.15
CA LYS A 106 -4.59 -16.10 -22.00
C LYS A 106 -4.74 -14.64 -22.43
N THR A 107 -5.93 -14.27 -22.89
CA THR A 107 -6.22 -12.89 -23.32
C THR A 107 -6.09 -11.90 -22.15
N LEU A 108 -6.58 -12.28 -20.97
CA LEU A 108 -6.47 -11.48 -19.76
C LEU A 108 -4.99 -11.26 -19.36
N MET A 109 -4.20 -12.33 -19.32
CA MET A 109 -2.79 -12.25 -18.97
C MET A 109 -1.99 -11.40 -19.95
N ILE A 110 -2.23 -11.54 -21.25
CA ILE A 110 -1.58 -10.72 -22.28
C ILE A 110 -1.98 -9.23 -22.10
N CYS A 111 -3.24 -8.95 -21.84
CA CYS A 111 -3.72 -7.59 -21.64
C CYS A 111 -3.11 -6.95 -20.36
N LEU A 112 -3.06 -7.70 -19.26
CA LEU A 112 -2.43 -7.27 -18.01
C LEU A 112 -0.93 -7.01 -18.19
N MET A 113 -0.22 -7.94 -18.82
CA MET A 113 1.21 -7.76 -19.11
C MET A 113 1.47 -6.55 -20.01
N LYS A 114 0.66 -6.35 -21.04
CA LYS A 114 0.77 -5.19 -21.94
C LYS A 114 0.55 -3.87 -21.21
N ASN A 115 -0.44 -3.82 -20.33
CA ASN A 115 -0.74 -2.64 -19.52
C ASN A 115 0.36 -2.36 -18.48
N ILE A 116 0.87 -3.39 -17.79
CA ILE A 116 1.97 -3.27 -16.84
C ILE A 116 3.24 -2.81 -17.56
N MET A 117 3.61 -3.46 -18.66
CA MET A 117 4.80 -3.07 -19.42
C MET A 117 4.68 -1.67 -20.02
N GLY A 118 3.50 -1.29 -20.52
CA GLY A 118 3.24 0.07 -20.97
C GLY A 118 3.41 1.11 -19.86
N GLY A 119 2.89 0.80 -18.68
CA GLY A 119 3.06 1.63 -17.48
C GLY A 119 4.53 1.75 -17.05
N VAL A 120 5.24 0.63 -16.97
CA VAL A 120 6.67 0.58 -16.62
C VAL A 120 7.52 1.34 -17.66
N CYS A 121 7.31 1.10 -18.94
CA CYS A 121 8.01 1.84 -20.00
C CYS A 121 7.74 3.35 -19.94
N GLY A 122 6.49 3.76 -19.70
CA GLY A 122 6.13 5.15 -19.53
C GLY A 122 6.82 5.78 -18.32
N PHE A 123 6.84 5.07 -17.20
CA PHE A 123 7.54 5.48 -15.98
C PHE A 123 9.04 5.62 -16.22
N LEU A 124 9.70 4.61 -16.81
CA LEU A 124 11.13 4.66 -17.10
C LEU A 124 11.51 5.80 -18.05
N LYS A 125 10.69 6.08 -19.07
CA LYS A 125 10.88 7.26 -19.94
C LYS A 125 10.81 8.57 -19.17
N GLN A 126 9.85 8.73 -18.26
CA GLN A 126 9.73 9.92 -17.42
C GLN A 126 10.90 10.07 -16.45
N VAL A 127 11.31 8.98 -15.80
CA VAL A 127 12.49 8.94 -14.92
C VAL A 127 13.74 9.32 -15.71
N ASN A 128 13.97 8.71 -16.86
CA ASN A 128 15.14 9.00 -17.68
C ASN A 128 15.19 10.46 -18.13
N LYS A 129 14.04 11.04 -18.49
CA LYS A 129 13.96 12.48 -18.84
C LYS A 129 14.35 13.37 -17.66
N LYS A 130 13.95 13.02 -16.43
CA LYS A 130 14.30 13.80 -15.22
C LYS A 130 15.76 13.61 -14.80
N VAL A 131 16.27 12.39 -14.93
CA VAL A 131 17.63 12.02 -14.52
C VAL A 131 18.69 12.60 -15.46
N LYS A 132 18.36 12.82 -16.73
CA LYS A 132 19.32 13.21 -17.78
C LYS A 132 20.13 14.48 -17.45
N GLY A 133 19.55 15.43 -16.67
CA GLY A 133 20.25 16.65 -16.24
C GLY A 133 20.95 16.55 -14.87
N ARG A 134 20.69 15.48 -14.10
CA ARG A 134 21.16 15.34 -12.70
C ARG A 134 21.64 13.93 -12.39
N ARG A 135 22.35 13.31 -13.30
CA ARG A 135 22.75 11.89 -13.21
C ARG A 135 23.55 11.58 -11.95
N LEU A 136 24.43 12.48 -11.55
CA LEU A 136 25.29 12.27 -10.39
C LEU A 136 24.47 12.28 -9.08
N GLU A 137 23.55 13.24 -8.92
CA GLU A 137 22.67 13.33 -7.76
C GLU A 137 21.81 12.06 -7.62
N TYR A 138 21.16 11.64 -8.70
CA TYR A 138 20.33 10.42 -8.71
C TYR A 138 21.15 9.16 -8.53
N GLY A 139 22.39 9.13 -9.02
CA GLY A 139 23.35 8.04 -8.79
C GLY A 139 23.67 7.89 -7.31
N ILE A 140 24.08 8.98 -6.66
CA ILE A 140 24.37 8.99 -5.21
C ILE A 140 23.12 8.59 -4.43
N LEU A 141 21.96 9.18 -4.73
CA LEU A 141 20.70 8.86 -4.05
C LEU A 141 20.34 7.38 -4.19
N SER A 142 20.53 6.81 -5.38
CA SER A 142 20.27 5.38 -5.62
C SER A 142 21.19 4.48 -4.81
N VAL A 143 22.48 4.81 -4.74
CA VAL A 143 23.46 4.05 -3.91
C VAL A 143 23.08 4.14 -2.44
N LEU A 144 22.74 5.33 -1.93
CA LEU A 144 22.33 5.51 -0.53
C LEU A 144 21.02 4.75 -0.24
N LEU A 145 20.07 4.76 -1.17
CA LEU A 145 18.81 4.02 -1.02
C LEU A 145 19.06 2.50 -0.97
N VAL A 146 19.87 1.98 -1.89
CA VAL A 146 20.22 0.55 -1.92
C VAL A 146 20.97 0.16 -0.64
N PHE A 147 21.92 0.98 -0.21
CA PHE A 147 22.62 0.76 1.06
C PHE A 147 21.65 0.74 2.25
N ALA A 148 20.75 1.71 2.35
CA ALA A 148 19.76 1.77 3.42
C ALA A 148 18.83 0.53 3.39
N VAL A 149 18.34 0.13 2.22
CA VAL A 149 17.49 -1.07 2.08
C VAL A 149 18.25 -2.31 2.53
N ILE A 150 19.50 -2.51 2.10
CA ILE A 150 20.32 -3.66 2.49
C ILE A 150 20.58 -3.63 4.00
N TYR A 151 20.99 -2.49 4.54
CA TYR A 151 21.32 -2.33 5.96
C TYR A 151 20.13 -2.64 6.88
N PHE A 152 18.98 -2.03 6.60
CA PHE A 152 17.78 -2.26 7.41
C PHE A 152 17.17 -3.66 7.18
N SER A 153 17.21 -4.18 5.95
CA SER A 153 16.73 -5.54 5.68
C SER A 153 17.62 -6.58 6.33
N TYR A 154 18.95 -6.40 6.29
CA TYR A 154 19.87 -7.31 6.95
C TYR A 154 19.60 -7.39 8.45
N GLY A 155 19.43 -6.25 9.13
CA GLY A 155 19.04 -6.22 10.54
C GLY A 155 17.71 -6.91 10.82
N ALA A 156 16.71 -6.66 9.99
CA ALA A 156 15.38 -7.25 10.13
C ALA A 156 15.38 -8.78 9.94
N PHE A 157 16.21 -9.31 9.05
CA PHE A 157 16.29 -10.75 8.77
C PHE A 157 17.20 -11.52 9.73
N GLN A 158 18.11 -10.86 10.41
CA GLN A 158 19.02 -11.49 11.39
C GLN A 158 18.35 -11.73 12.75
N CYS A 159 17.36 -10.92 13.12
CA CYS A 159 16.72 -10.99 14.42
C CYS A 159 15.21 -11.23 14.24
N HIS A 160 14.63 -12.18 15.00
CA HIS A 160 13.16 -12.37 15.06
C HIS A 160 12.44 -11.16 15.69
N SER A 161 13.16 -10.33 16.39
CA SER A 161 12.74 -9.00 16.84
C SER A 161 13.95 -8.09 16.83
N TYR A 162 13.76 -6.81 16.55
CA TYR A 162 14.76 -5.81 16.91
C TYR A 162 14.84 -5.83 18.44
N GLY A 163 15.82 -6.51 18.98
CA GLY A 163 15.94 -6.89 20.40
C GLY A 163 16.12 -5.74 21.41
N TRP A 164 15.57 -4.56 21.12
CA TRP A 164 15.60 -3.35 21.93
C TRP A 164 14.25 -3.15 22.60
N GLY A 165 14.22 -2.68 23.83
CA GLY A 165 13.03 -2.59 24.67
C GLY A 165 11.83 -1.89 24.03
N ASP A 166 12.04 -0.88 23.20
CA ASP A 166 10.96 -0.14 22.53
C ASP A 166 10.12 -1.02 21.57
N MET A 167 10.71 -2.02 20.95
CA MET A 167 9.94 -2.91 20.04
C MET A 167 8.88 -3.73 20.78
N TYR A 168 9.15 -4.15 22.01
CA TYR A 168 8.14 -4.84 22.82
C TYR A 168 6.98 -3.93 23.18
N VAL A 169 7.26 -2.65 23.44
CA VAL A 169 6.25 -1.63 23.70
C VAL A 169 5.38 -1.40 22.47
N HIS A 170 6.00 -1.22 21.30
CA HIS A 170 5.25 -1.07 20.04
C HIS A 170 4.42 -2.30 19.69
N HIS A 171 4.94 -3.50 19.91
CA HIS A 171 4.16 -4.73 19.74
C HIS A 171 2.97 -4.81 20.71
N ALA A 172 3.15 -4.41 21.97
CA ALA A 172 2.07 -4.37 22.95
C ALA A 172 0.96 -3.40 22.52
N TRP A 173 1.29 -2.27 21.95
CA TRP A 173 0.32 -1.30 21.43
C TRP A 173 -0.44 -1.83 20.21
N ILE A 174 0.25 -2.45 19.24
CA ILE A 174 -0.39 -3.09 18.10
C ILE A 174 -1.32 -4.21 18.58
N TYR A 175 -0.89 -4.98 19.57
CA TYR A 175 -1.71 -6.03 20.17
C TYR A 175 -2.94 -5.44 20.88
N GLY A 176 -2.77 -4.31 21.59
CA GLY A 176 -3.90 -3.57 22.17
C GLY A 176 -4.93 -3.16 21.12
N LEU A 177 -4.51 -2.65 19.96
CA LEU A 177 -5.41 -2.34 18.85
C LEU A 177 -6.16 -3.58 18.34
N LYS A 178 -5.47 -4.73 18.26
CA LYS A 178 -6.09 -6.01 17.89
C LYS A 178 -7.19 -6.44 18.88
N GLU A 179 -7.04 -6.09 20.15
CA GLU A 179 -8.06 -6.28 21.19
C GLU A 179 -9.12 -5.17 21.22
N GLY A 180 -9.06 -4.20 20.33
CA GLY A 180 -9.97 -3.06 20.28
C GLY A 180 -9.65 -1.93 21.26
N LYS A 181 -8.48 -1.94 21.89
CA LYS A 181 -8.01 -0.93 22.85
C LYS A 181 -7.13 0.09 22.15
N ILE A 182 -7.59 1.32 21.97
CA ILE A 182 -6.83 2.39 21.30
C ILE A 182 -5.82 3.10 22.21
N PHE A 183 -6.01 3.05 23.53
CA PHE A 183 -5.13 3.67 24.52
C PHE A 183 -4.59 2.62 25.50
N SER A 184 -3.91 1.61 24.95
CA SER A 184 -3.39 0.50 25.77
C SER A 184 -2.22 0.90 26.67
N ALA A 185 -1.53 2.00 26.38
CA ALA A 185 -0.33 2.46 27.10
C ALA A 185 -0.31 3.98 27.37
N GLY A 186 -1.47 4.62 27.46
CA GLY A 186 -1.58 6.07 27.67
C GLY A 186 -1.71 6.86 26.37
N VAL A 187 -1.44 8.17 26.45
CA VAL A 187 -1.54 9.08 25.30
C VAL A 187 -0.29 8.98 24.45
N TYR A 188 -0.31 8.17 23.43
CA TYR A 188 0.78 8.05 22.46
C TYR A 188 0.25 8.19 21.03
N PRO A 189 0.99 8.85 20.11
CA PRO A 189 0.56 8.97 18.72
C PRO A 189 0.56 7.59 18.04
N GLU A 190 -0.62 7.05 17.79
CA GLU A 190 -0.82 5.68 17.32
C GLU A 190 -0.82 5.54 15.79
N ALA A 191 -0.49 6.61 15.04
CA ALA A 191 -0.57 6.61 13.58
C ALA A 191 0.18 5.43 12.92
N MET A 192 1.40 5.15 13.37
CA MET A 192 2.19 4.03 12.85
C MET A 192 1.57 2.69 13.26
N HIS A 193 1.11 2.57 14.50
CA HIS A 193 0.49 1.35 15.02
C HIS A 193 -0.82 1.06 14.30
N CYS A 194 -1.63 2.11 14.06
CA CYS A 194 -2.87 2.00 13.28
C CYS A 194 -2.58 1.49 11.86
N PHE A 195 -1.51 1.98 11.23
CA PHE A 195 -1.12 1.54 9.90
C PHE A 195 -0.67 0.07 9.88
N VAL A 196 0.10 -0.37 10.87
CA VAL A 196 0.55 -1.77 10.96
C VAL A 196 -0.60 -2.72 11.29
N TYR A 197 -1.63 -2.22 12.01
CA TYR A 197 -2.82 -3.01 12.35
C TYR A 197 -3.70 -3.31 11.12
N THR A 198 -3.77 -2.40 10.13
CA THR A 198 -4.62 -2.56 8.93
C THR A 198 -4.06 -3.55 7.93
#